data_ee6a8785efc63c56a7dc1765c4006539
#
_entry.id   ee6a8785efc63c56a7dc1765c4006539
#
_cell.length_a   1.000
_cell.length_b   1.000
_cell.length_c   1.000
_cell.angle_alpha   90.00
_cell.angle_beta   90.00
_cell.angle_gamma   90.00
#
_symmetry.space_group_name_H-M   'P 1'
#
loop_
_entity.id
_entity.type
_entity.pdbx_description
1 polymer ?
#
loop_
_entity_poly.entity_id
_entity_poly.type
_entity_poly.pdbx_seq_one_letter_code
_entity_poly.pdbx_strand_id
1 'polypeptide(L)'
;DTYPRRRGMTWVPELRAAGVNVAFGQDCTMDPWYPLGSADMLEVAHMGIHAVPMTSREAMAWAFTSVTVNGHLAMGLPDPTLRVGGPATMVLLQARDPIEAVRMRATRLTVIRAGRVIAQTAPRMARLDLPGRPTGLDPADYAPIAED
;
A
#
# COMPACT_ATOMS: atom_id res chain seq x y z
N ASP A 1 16.83 -19.88 -14.83
CA ASP A 1 17.67 -18.71 -14.59
C ASP A 1 18.97 -19.11 -13.90
N THR A 2 20.10 -18.67 -14.45
CA THR A 2 21.40 -18.88 -13.77
C THR A 2 21.62 -17.77 -12.74
N TYR A 3 22.07 -18.16 -11.53
CA TYR A 3 22.37 -17.22 -10.45
C TYR A 3 23.89 -16.84 -10.47
N PRO A 4 24.26 -15.61 -10.11
CA PRO A 4 23.40 -14.48 -9.70
C PRO A 4 22.94 -13.67 -10.92
N ARG A 5 21.63 -13.42 -11.01
CA ARG A 5 21.08 -12.43 -11.95
C ARG A 5 20.90 -11.09 -11.24
N ARG A 6 21.51 -10.06 -11.79
CA ARG A 6 21.30 -8.69 -11.32
C ARG A 6 20.12 -8.10 -12.02
N ARG A 7 19.13 -7.65 -11.25
CA ARG A 7 18.05 -6.77 -11.74
C ARG A 7 18.43 -5.34 -11.40
N GLY A 8 18.47 -4.47 -12.39
CA GLY A 8 18.61 -3.04 -12.15
C GLY A 8 17.39 -2.52 -11.40
N MET A 9 17.64 -1.67 -10.41
CA MET A 9 16.59 -0.94 -9.70
C MET A 9 16.66 0.53 -10.07
N THR A 10 15.50 1.16 -10.26
CA THR A 10 15.39 2.61 -10.44
C THR A 10 15.90 3.32 -9.19
N TRP A 11 16.63 4.41 -9.37
CA TRP A 11 17.16 5.24 -8.29
C TRP A 11 16.07 6.11 -7.66
N VAL A 12 15.12 5.47 -7.00
CA VAL A 12 13.91 6.10 -6.46
C VAL A 12 14.21 7.20 -5.45
N PRO A 13 15.11 7.02 -4.45
CA PRO A 13 15.43 8.07 -3.49
C PRO A 13 16.02 9.32 -4.15
N GLU A 14 16.90 9.15 -5.13
CA GLU A 14 17.55 10.24 -5.84
C GLU A 14 16.57 10.99 -6.74
N LEU A 15 15.72 10.29 -7.45
CA LEU A 15 14.66 10.90 -8.27
C LEU A 15 13.69 11.69 -7.41
N ARG A 16 13.28 11.13 -6.28
CA ARG A 16 12.44 11.82 -5.29
C ARG A 16 13.12 13.08 -4.75
N ALA A 17 14.40 12.98 -4.36
CA ALA A 17 15.18 14.13 -3.88
C ALA A 17 15.34 15.22 -4.95
N ALA A 18 15.37 14.86 -6.23
CA ALA A 18 15.38 15.77 -7.36
C ALA A 18 14.00 16.36 -7.70
N GLY A 19 12.96 16.05 -6.92
CA GLY A 19 11.60 16.55 -7.15
C GLY A 19 10.83 15.85 -8.28
N VAL A 20 11.32 14.73 -8.78
CA VAL A 20 10.62 13.96 -9.80
C VAL A 20 9.43 13.25 -9.17
N ASN A 21 8.26 13.32 -9.82
CA ASN A 21 7.10 12.55 -9.40
C ASN A 21 7.31 11.06 -9.74
N VAL A 22 7.57 10.25 -8.73
CA VAL A 22 7.78 8.81 -8.89
C VAL A 22 6.54 8.08 -8.42
N ALA A 23 5.96 7.27 -9.29
CA ALA A 23 4.85 6.36 -8.99
C ALA A 23 5.31 4.91 -9.15
N PHE A 24 4.82 4.05 -8.27
CA PHE A 24 4.99 2.60 -8.43
C PHE A 24 3.79 2.01 -9.17
N GLY A 25 4.05 1.06 -10.04
CA GLY A 25 3.05 0.35 -10.81
C GLY A 25 3.28 -1.16 -10.80
N GLN A 26 2.21 -1.91 -10.99
CA GLN A 26 2.27 -3.35 -11.22
C GLN A 26 2.35 -3.58 -12.73
N ASP A 27 3.50 -4.00 -13.21
CA ASP A 27 3.71 -4.29 -14.64
C ASP A 27 2.95 -5.55 -15.07
N CYS A 28 3.31 -6.66 -14.44
CA CYS A 28 2.76 -7.98 -14.74
C CYS A 28 1.89 -8.49 -13.59
N THR A 29 0.74 -9.08 -13.88
CA THR A 29 -0.17 -9.62 -12.88
C THR A 29 -0.13 -11.15 -12.87
N MET A 30 -0.63 -11.75 -13.93
CA MET A 30 -0.65 -13.20 -14.09
C MET A 30 -0.39 -13.52 -15.56
N ASP A 31 0.85 -13.32 -15.97
CA ASP A 31 1.29 -13.52 -17.34
C ASP A 31 2.58 -14.37 -17.37
N PRO A 32 3.07 -14.76 -18.57
CA PRO A 32 4.27 -15.60 -18.69
C PRO A 32 5.56 -15.00 -18.11
N TRP A 33 5.63 -13.68 -17.91
CA TRP A 33 6.81 -12.99 -17.40
C TRP A 33 6.83 -12.93 -15.88
N TYR A 34 5.66 -12.76 -15.26
CA TYR A 34 5.52 -12.69 -13.80
C TYR A 34 4.14 -13.20 -13.38
N PRO A 35 4.00 -14.47 -13.00
CA PRO A 35 2.72 -15.08 -12.65
C PRO A 35 2.29 -14.83 -11.20
N LEU A 36 3.02 -14.05 -10.42
CA LEU A 36 2.81 -13.84 -8.99
C LEU A 36 2.16 -12.50 -8.63
N GLY A 37 1.85 -11.67 -9.63
CA GLY A 37 1.21 -10.37 -9.39
C GLY A 37 -0.24 -10.53 -8.95
N SER A 38 -0.63 -9.81 -7.91
CA SER A 38 -1.98 -9.85 -7.33
C SER A 38 -2.88 -8.70 -7.80
N ALA A 39 -2.36 -7.77 -8.60
CA ALA A 39 -2.99 -6.47 -8.90
C ALA A 39 -3.28 -5.63 -7.64
N ASP A 40 -2.56 -5.87 -6.56
CA ASP A 40 -2.69 -5.16 -5.30
C ASP A 40 -1.62 -4.06 -5.17
N MET A 41 -2.04 -2.80 -5.25
CA MET A 41 -1.11 -1.67 -5.18
C MET A 41 -0.45 -1.51 -3.78
N LEU A 42 -1.06 -2.02 -2.71
CA LEU A 42 -0.38 -2.07 -1.40
C LEU A 42 0.75 -3.10 -1.39
N GLU A 43 0.58 -4.21 -2.12
CA GLU A 43 1.66 -5.18 -2.32
C GLU A 43 2.81 -4.55 -3.13
N VAL A 44 2.51 -3.79 -4.16
CA VAL A 44 3.51 -3.07 -4.95
C VAL A 44 4.29 -2.07 -4.09
N ALA A 45 3.61 -1.29 -3.25
CA ALA A 45 4.25 -0.38 -2.30
C ALA A 45 5.12 -1.14 -1.28
N HIS A 46 4.61 -2.25 -0.75
CA HIS A 46 5.34 -3.12 0.18
C HIS A 46 6.62 -3.68 -0.47
N MET A 47 6.53 -4.24 -1.66
CA MET A 47 7.69 -4.72 -2.41
C MET A 47 8.68 -3.59 -2.74
N GLY A 48 8.18 -2.41 -3.08
CA GLY A 48 9.00 -1.24 -3.34
C GLY A 48 9.88 -0.85 -2.14
N ILE A 49 9.33 -0.88 -0.91
CA ILE A 49 10.09 -0.62 0.32
C ILE A 49 11.25 -1.60 0.50
N HIS A 50 11.04 -2.87 0.17
CA HIS A 50 12.06 -3.91 0.31
C HIS A 50 13.08 -3.91 -0.81
N ALA A 51 12.65 -3.64 -2.04
CA ALA A 51 13.52 -3.64 -3.21
C ALA A 51 14.41 -2.37 -3.27
N VAL A 52 13.86 -1.25 -2.83
CA VAL A 52 14.59 0.02 -2.68
C VAL A 52 14.72 0.28 -1.18
N PRO A 53 15.93 0.48 -0.61
CA PRO A 53 16.09 0.64 0.84
C PRO A 53 15.42 1.90 1.38
N MET A 54 14.10 1.84 1.57
CA MET A 54 13.26 2.94 2.05
C MET A 54 12.63 2.57 3.40
N THR A 55 13.47 2.44 4.44
CA THR A 55 13.06 1.92 5.75
C THR A 55 12.75 3.01 6.77
N SER A 56 12.99 4.28 6.46
CA SER A 56 12.58 5.36 7.34
C SER A 56 11.05 5.50 7.39
N ARG A 57 10.51 5.99 8.52
CA ARG A 57 9.06 6.23 8.68
C ARG A 57 8.49 7.12 7.56
N GLU A 58 9.23 8.17 7.21
CA GLU A 58 8.85 9.07 6.11
C GLU A 58 8.82 8.35 4.76
N ALA A 59 9.85 7.55 4.45
CA ALA A 59 9.93 6.80 3.20
C ALA A 59 8.83 5.73 3.08
N MET A 60 8.49 5.05 4.19
CA MET A 60 7.38 4.11 4.21
C MET A 60 6.02 4.79 3.97
N ALA A 61 5.78 5.95 4.59
CA ALA A 61 4.56 6.73 4.34
C ALA A 61 4.51 7.22 2.88
N TRP A 62 5.66 7.65 2.34
CA TRP A 62 5.76 8.05 0.94
C TRP A 62 5.49 6.89 -0.03
N ALA A 63 5.84 5.66 0.31
CA ALA A 63 5.52 4.49 -0.52
C ALA A 63 4.00 4.30 -0.71
N PHE A 64 3.18 4.66 0.28
CA PHE A 64 1.73 4.71 0.11
C PHE A 64 1.32 5.81 -0.88
N THR A 65 1.95 6.98 -0.79
CA THR A 65 1.71 8.09 -1.73
C THR A 65 2.09 7.71 -3.17
N SER A 66 3.17 6.93 -3.34
CA SER A 66 3.65 6.49 -4.67
C SER A 66 2.65 5.62 -5.43
N VAL A 67 1.78 4.90 -4.73
CA VAL A 67 0.73 4.05 -5.33
C VAL A 67 -0.67 4.69 -5.29
N THR A 68 -0.78 5.92 -4.83
CA THR A 68 -2.03 6.68 -4.74
C THR A 68 -1.92 8.02 -5.47
N VAL A 69 -1.55 9.08 -4.78
CA VAL A 69 -1.49 10.45 -5.32
C VAL A 69 -0.52 10.54 -6.50
N ASN A 70 0.69 10.00 -6.36
CA ASN A 70 1.70 10.08 -7.42
C ASN A 70 1.27 9.32 -8.68
N GLY A 71 0.57 8.20 -8.51
CA GLY A 71 -0.01 7.46 -9.63
C GLY A 71 -1.04 8.28 -10.40
N HIS A 72 -1.94 8.98 -9.70
CA HIS A 72 -2.89 9.90 -10.33
C HIS A 72 -2.20 11.02 -11.12
N LEU A 73 -1.20 11.65 -10.50
CA LEU A 73 -0.42 12.71 -11.15
C LEU A 73 0.33 12.20 -12.39
N ALA A 74 0.93 11.02 -12.31
CA ALA A 74 1.64 10.41 -13.44
C ALA A 74 0.71 10.09 -14.62
N MET A 75 -0.54 9.78 -14.34
CA MET A 75 -1.58 9.52 -15.36
C MET A 75 -2.29 10.78 -15.85
N GLY A 76 -1.93 11.96 -15.36
CA GLY A 76 -2.63 13.20 -15.68
C GLY A 76 -4.06 13.27 -15.15
N LEU A 77 -4.40 12.48 -14.13
CA LEU A 77 -5.71 12.47 -13.50
C LEU A 77 -5.83 13.59 -12.44
N PRO A 78 -7.05 14.03 -12.12
CA PRO A 78 -7.27 14.99 -11.06
C PRO A 78 -6.72 14.53 -9.72
N ASP A 79 -6.33 15.48 -8.87
CA ASP A 79 -5.87 15.21 -7.50
C ASP A 79 -6.88 14.33 -6.73
N PRO A 80 -6.46 13.14 -6.25
CA PRO A 80 -7.33 12.20 -5.56
C PRO A 80 -7.51 12.53 -4.08
N THR A 81 -6.93 13.62 -3.58
CA THR A 81 -6.98 13.99 -2.16
C THR A 81 -8.43 14.15 -1.71
N LEU A 82 -8.78 13.51 -0.60
CA LEU A 82 -10.11 13.61 -0.01
C LEU A 82 -10.35 15.03 0.51
N ARG A 83 -11.41 15.65 -0.01
CA ARG A 83 -11.83 17.01 0.41
C ARG A 83 -13.34 17.16 0.28
N VAL A 84 -13.92 18.05 1.07
CA VAL A 84 -15.33 18.40 0.94
C VAL A 84 -15.61 18.98 -0.46
N GLY A 85 -16.66 18.47 -1.12
CA GLY A 85 -16.98 18.81 -2.50
C GLY A 85 -16.14 18.10 -3.57
N GLY A 86 -15.19 17.26 -3.17
CA GLY A 86 -14.42 16.43 -4.09
C GLY A 86 -15.15 15.16 -4.53
N PRO A 87 -14.58 14.40 -5.47
CA PRO A 87 -15.15 13.13 -5.90
C PRO A 87 -15.22 12.13 -4.74
N ALA A 88 -16.39 11.53 -4.53
CA ALA A 88 -16.56 10.47 -3.54
C ALA A 88 -16.07 9.12 -4.11
N THR A 89 -14.76 9.03 -4.38
CA THR A 89 -14.07 7.82 -4.84
C THR A 89 -12.95 7.53 -3.87
N MET A 90 -13.10 6.47 -3.07
CA MET A 90 -12.19 6.16 -1.97
C MET A 90 -12.24 4.69 -1.58
N VAL A 91 -11.24 4.27 -0.84
CA VAL A 91 -11.17 2.92 -0.26
C VAL A 91 -10.98 3.04 1.26
N LEU A 92 -11.82 2.35 2.02
CA LEU A 92 -11.62 2.16 3.45
C LEU A 92 -10.74 0.92 3.65
N LEU A 93 -9.65 1.11 4.38
CA LEU A 93 -8.68 0.07 4.68
C LEU A 93 -8.77 -0.34 6.16
N GLN A 94 -8.52 -1.60 6.44
CA GLN A 94 -8.34 -2.10 7.81
C GLN A 94 -6.92 -1.75 8.29
N ALA A 95 -6.67 -0.48 8.52
CA ALA A 95 -5.40 0.05 8.98
C ALA A 95 -5.62 1.42 9.66
N ARG A 96 -4.77 1.77 10.61
CA ARG A 96 -4.83 3.04 11.34
C ARG A 96 -4.15 4.19 10.61
N ASP A 97 -3.14 3.85 9.80
CA ASP A 97 -2.34 4.82 9.07
C ASP A 97 -1.77 4.24 7.76
N PRO A 98 -1.20 5.08 6.87
CA PRO A 98 -0.63 4.63 5.61
C PRO A 98 0.50 3.60 5.74
N ILE A 99 1.33 3.70 6.77
CA ILE A 99 2.46 2.78 7.00
C ILE A 99 1.90 1.40 7.35
N GLU A 100 0.94 1.34 8.25
CA GLU A 100 0.28 0.09 8.60
C GLU A 100 -0.46 -0.50 7.40
N ALA A 101 -1.13 0.33 6.59
CA ALA A 101 -1.79 -0.12 5.38
C ALA A 101 -0.83 -0.86 4.43
N VAL A 102 0.37 -0.31 4.21
CA VAL A 102 1.40 -0.94 3.38
C VAL A 102 2.00 -2.16 4.08
N ARG A 103 2.39 -2.03 5.35
CA ARG A 103 3.01 -3.10 6.14
C ARG A 103 2.15 -4.37 6.17
N MET A 104 0.85 -4.21 6.40
CA MET A 104 -0.08 -5.32 6.53
C MET A 104 -0.72 -5.73 5.21
N ARG A 105 -0.49 -5.00 4.13
CA ARG A 105 -1.25 -5.11 2.87
C ARG A 105 -2.75 -5.16 3.20
N ALA A 106 -3.19 -4.09 3.87
CA ALA A 106 -4.45 -4.01 4.60
C ALA A 106 -5.66 -4.41 3.75
N THR A 107 -6.59 -5.11 4.38
CA THR A 107 -7.86 -5.50 3.76
C THR A 107 -8.63 -4.26 3.32
N ARG A 108 -9.14 -4.27 2.10
CA ARG A 108 -10.05 -3.25 1.56
C ARG A 108 -11.46 -3.52 2.05
N LEU A 109 -11.86 -2.87 3.14
CA LEU A 109 -13.17 -3.09 3.75
C LEU A 109 -14.31 -2.62 2.84
N THR A 110 -14.13 -1.44 2.24
CA THR A 110 -15.17 -0.86 1.37
C THR A 110 -14.51 -0.10 0.24
N VAL A 111 -14.95 -0.34 -0.98
CA VAL A 111 -14.54 0.43 -2.16
C VAL A 111 -15.74 1.27 -2.62
N ILE A 112 -15.54 2.58 -2.68
CA ILE A 112 -16.53 3.55 -3.10
C ILE A 112 -16.05 4.20 -4.39
N ARG A 113 -16.90 4.23 -5.41
CA ARG A 113 -16.65 4.92 -6.68
C ARG A 113 -17.82 5.84 -7.01
N ALA A 114 -17.51 7.12 -7.20
CA ALA A 114 -18.51 8.15 -7.49
C ALA A 114 -19.72 8.09 -6.54
N GLY A 115 -19.47 7.99 -5.23
CA GLY A 115 -20.50 7.93 -4.18
C GLY A 115 -21.22 6.59 -4.04
N ARG A 116 -20.87 5.57 -4.81
CA ARG A 116 -21.50 4.23 -4.74
C ARG A 116 -20.53 3.21 -4.19
N VAL A 117 -20.98 2.40 -3.25
CA VAL A 117 -20.23 1.21 -2.79
C VAL A 117 -20.25 0.18 -3.93
N ILE A 118 -19.07 -0.21 -4.39
CA ILE A 118 -18.89 -1.17 -5.48
C ILE A 118 -18.27 -2.50 -5.04
N ALA A 119 -17.64 -2.53 -3.86
CA ALA A 119 -17.12 -3.77 -3.25
C ALA A 119 -17.07 -3.64 -1.74
N GLN A 120 -17.27 -4.74 -1.06
CA GLN A 120 -17.11 -4.87 0.40
C GLN A 120 -16.43 -6.20 0.73
N THR A 121 -15.55 -6.17 1.72
CA THR A 121 -14.85 -7.34 2.24
C THR A 121 -14.96 -7.33 3.75
N ALA A 122 -15.21 -8.48 4.34
CA ALA A 122 -15.25 -8.62 5.79
C ALA A 122 -13.86 -8.31 6.40
N PRO A 123 -13.82 -7.69 7.58
CA PRO A 123 -12.56 -7.50 8.31
C PRO A 123 -11.85 -8.84 8.55
N ARG A 124 -10.53 -8.82 8.47
CA ARG A 124 -9.72 -9.94 8.94
C ARG A 124 -9.68 -9.90 10.46
N MET A 125 -10.21 -10.94 11.08
CA MET A 125 -10.20 -11.13 12.53
C MET A 125 -9.61 -12.52 12.82
N ALA A 126 -8.53 -12.56 13.58
CA ALA A 126 -8.02 -13.82 14.09
C ALA A 126 -8.72 -14.16 15.42
N ARG A 127 -9.18 -15.39 15.56
CA ARG A 127 -9.62 -15.92 16.84
C ARG A 127 -8.44 -16.58 17.54
N LEU A 128 -8.14 -16.13 18.75
CA LEU A 128 -7.13 -16.73 19.60
C LEU A 128 -7.80 -17.54 20.71
N ASP A 129 -7.43 -18.80 20.82
CA ASP A 129 -7.90 -19.69 21.87
C ASP A 129 -6.72 -20.06 22.78
N LEU A 130 -6.30 -19.07 23.60
CA LEU A 130 -5.24 -19.24 24.60
C LEU A 130 -5.72 -18.72 25.96
N PRO A 131 -5.57 -19.51 27.06
CA PRO A 131 -5.95 -19.07 28.39
C PRO A 131 -5.28 -17.74 28.77
N GLY A 132 -6.07 -16.79 29.28
CA GLY A 132 -5.59 -15.49 29.73
C GLY A 132 -5.22 -14.50 28.62
N ARG A 133 -5.58 -14.77 27.36
CA ARG A 133 -5.39 -13.88 26.22
C ARG A 133 -6.73 -13.42 25.65
N PRO A 134 -6.78 -12.24 25.00
CA PRO A 134 -7.97 -11.80 24.26
C PRO A 134 -8.37 -12.84 23.20
N THR A 135 -9.66 -13.08 23.02
CA THR A 135 -10.18 -14.06 22.06
C THR A 135 -10.19 -13.56 20.61
N GLY A 136 -10.08 -12.25 20.40
CA GLY A 136 -10.00 -11.63 19.08
C GLY A 136 -8.73 -10.81 18.95
N LEU A 137 -8.10 -10.89 17.78
CA LEU A 137 -6.94 -10.09 17.43
C LEU A 137 -7.26 -9.36 16.13
N ASP A 138 -7.47 -8.05 16.22
CA ASP A 138 -7.41 -7.18 15.05
C ASP A 138 -5.93 -6.89 14.74
N PRO A 139 -5.47 -7.10 13.50
CA PRO A 139 -4.12 -6.67 13.11
C PRO A 139 -3.84 -5.19 13.38
N ALA A 140 -4.86 -4.37 13.49
CA ALA A 140 -4.76 -2.95 13.84
C ALA A 140 -4.58 -2.68 15.35
N ASP A 141 -4.83 -3.66 16.23
CA ASP A 141 -4.75 -3.49 17.69
C ASP A 141 -3.31 -3.54 18.25
N TYR A 142 -2.31 -3.74 17.41
CA TYR A 142 -0.91 -3.64 17.86
C TYR A 142 -0.59 -2.20 18.23
N ALA A 143 -0.19 -2.00 19.48
CA ALA A 143 0.26 -0.69 19.94
C ALA A 143 1.37 -0.15 19.01
N PRO A 144 1.36 1.14 18.67
CA PRO A 144 2.48 1.73 17.96
C PRO A 144 3.76 1.52 18.80
N ILE A 145 4.87 1.25 18.12
CA ILE A 145 6.17 1.27 18.78
C ILE A 145 6.33 2.65 19.37
N ALA A 146 6.53 2.73 20.69
CA ALA A 146 6.78 3.99 21.36
C ALA A 146 7.95 4.71 20.67
N GLU A 147 7.78 5.97 20.38
CA GLU A 147 8.86 6.80 19.89
C GLU A 147 9.78 7.09 21.08
N ASP A 148 11.01 6.53 21.08
CA ASP A 148 12.12 6.95 21.95
C ASP A 148 12.79 8.18 21.36
#